data_95abc8ce452db5330012abde3c84dde3
#
_entry.id   95abc8ce452db5330012abde3c84dde3
#
_cell.length_a   1.000
_cell.length_b   1.000
_cell.length_c   1.000
_cell.angle_alpha   90.00
_cell.angle_beta   90.00
_cell.angle_gamma   90.00
#
_symmetry.space_group_name_H-M   'P 1'
#
loop_
_entity.id
_entity.type
_entity.pdbx_description
1 polymer ?
#
loop_
_entity_poly.entity_id
_entity_poly.type
_entity_poly.pdbx_seq_one_letter_code
_entity_poly.pdbx_strand_id
1 'polypeptide(L)'
;MKQLPEAAASVTRLDAISRARQIALNDRSPVPPGWIAPWLDRSWQRCLQWGLTPQQPIVFDTVTQQQMQRTAEANQRLVQTAKPILEKLGRAIVNTRYFAILTNRDGVVVDTSGAIDRTDPRADLITRIGTDLSERSVGTTAIGAALNEMQPVWLHRGEHFFSNTAVYSCAGAPLWGPDGACVGMLDLTGIDAVERPELKHLVTQTASRIENALVLAQPHTLMVRLNWPGNALGTNADGIVCLDADGWITAANPLARQMVPQLATPGQPPPHSQSPAAVHVSEVFGIGFELLFDAALRSDPIMEIPLWTGLRLQALAVRRADEARDLHGTTRALAGDGRPLNDIKTALIRRAVEQAKGNVAQAAQALGISRATVYRKLGNRSGEDH
;
A
#
# COMPACT_ATOMS: atom_id res chain seq x y z
N MET A 1 -11.49 -22.39 27.69
CA MET A 1 -11.55 -22.63 26.23
C MET A 1 -10.16 -23.04 25.77
N LYS A 2 -9.95 -24.31 25.44
CA LYS A 2 -8.65 -24.80 24.90
C LYS A 2 -8.55 -24.35 23.45
N GLN A 3 -7.53 -23.56 23.13
CA GLN A 3 -7.14 -23.32 21.75
C GLN A 3 -6.77 -24.66 21.10
N LEU A 4 -7.46 -25.00 20.02
CA LEU A 4 -7.06 -26.11 19.15
C LEU A 4 -5.71 -25.74 18.51
N PRO A 5 -4.79 -26.67 18.34
CA PRO A 5 -3.52 -26.40 17.74
C PRO A 5 -3.70 -25.94 16.29
N GLU A 6 -2.97 -24.91 15.89
CA GLU A 6 -2.98 -24.25 14.57
C GLU A 6 -2.87 -25.23 13.37
N ALA A 7 -2.18 -26.35 13.57
CA ALA A 7 -2.06 -27.43 12.58
C ALA A 7 -3.39 -28.15 12.26
N ALA A 8 -4.30 -28.28 13.25
CA ALA A 8 -5.59 -28.92 13.04
C ALA A 8 -6.56 -28.01 12.25
N ALA A 9 -6.46 -26.66 12.41
CA ALA A 9 -7.24 -25.71 11.62
C ALA A 9 -6.76 -25.66 10.15
N SER A 10 -5.48 -25.83 9.90
CA SER A 10 -4.90 -25.90 8.55
C SER A 10 -5.36 -27.15 7.77
N VAL A 11 -5.40 -28.32 8.41
CA VAL A 11 -5.89 -29.56 7.79
C VAL A 11 -7.35 -29.44 7.40
N THR A 12 -8.20 -28.90 8.26
CA THR A 12 -9.65 -28.72 7.97
C THR A 12 -9.91 -27.71 6.85
N ARG A 13 -9.06 -26.66 6.70
CA ARG A 13 -9.16 -25.69 5.61
C ARG A 13 -8.80 -26.31 4.26
N LEU A 14 -7.72 -27.03 4.16
CA LEU A 14 -7.32 -27.72 2.92
C LEU A 14 -8.35 -28.75 2.46
N ASP A 15 -8.96 -29.46 3.40
CA ASP A 15 -10.06 -30.39 3.10
C ASP A 15 -11.30 -29.66 2.57
N ALA A 16 -11.66 -28.51 3.17
CA ALA A 16 -12.78 -27.71 2.70
C ALA A 16 -12.52 -27.16 1.28
N ILE A 17 -11.32 -26.67 1.01
CA ILE A 17 -10.90 -26.22 -0.32
C ILE A 17 -10.97 -27.37 -1.33
N SER A 18 -10.45 -28.56 -0.98
CA SER A 18 -10.48 -29.73 -1.85
C SER A 18 -11.90 -30.16 -2.21
N ARG A 19 -12.81 -30.16 -1.24
CA ARG A 19 -14.24 -30.45 -1.48
C ARG A 19 -14.91 -29.37 -2.31
N ALA A 20 -14.62 -28.09 -2.04
CA ALA A 20 -15.16 -26.98 -2.82
C ALA A 20 -14.72 -27.06 -4.28
N ARG A 21 -13.45 -27.42 -4.55
CA ARG A 21 -12.92 -27.66 -5.90
C ARG A 21 -13.67 -28.78 -6.60
N GLN A 22 -13.89 -29.91 -5.91
CA GLN A 22 -14.64 -31.03 -6.47
C GLN A 22 -16.03 -30.58 -6.92
N ILE A 23 -16.76 -29.86 -6.05
CA ILE A 23 -18.10 -29.37 -6.33
C ILE A 23 -18.12 -28.33 -7.46
N ALA A 24 -17.29 -27.29 -7.35
CA ALA A 24 -17.31 -26.17 -8.29
C ALA A 24 -16.73 -26.51 -9.65
N LEU A 25 -15.56 -27.18 -9.68
CA LEU A 25 -14.76 -27.32 -10.89
C LEU A 25 -15.00 -28.64 -11.61
N ASN A 26 -15.30 -29.74 -10.90
CA ASN A 26 -15.55 -31.04 -11.50
C ASN A 26 -17.06 -31.28 -11.69
N ASP A 27 -17.85 -31.09 -10.63
CA ASP A 27 -19.30 -31.36 -10.67
C ASP A 27 -20.10 -30.16 -11.23
N ARG A 28 -19.45 -29.00 -11.41
CA ARG A 28 -20.03 -27.73 -11.89
C ARG A 28 -21.27 -27.32 -11.12
N SER A 29 -21.24 -27.55 -9.81
CA SER A 29 -22.34 -27.29 -8.89
C SER A 29 -21.99 -26.10 -7.96
N PRO A 30 -23.00 -25.39 -7.43
CA PRO A 30 -22.76 -24.30 -6.49
C PRO A 30 -22.05 -24.78 -5.22
N VAL A 31 -21.02 -24.06 -4.79
CA VAL A 31 -20.34 -24.34 -3.51
C VAL A 31 -21.22 -23.86 -2.36
N PRO A 32 -21.37 -24.63 -1.27
CA PRO A 32 -22.10 -24.18 -0.10
C PRO A 32 -21.52 -22.87 0.47
N PRO A 33 -22.39 -21.92 0.92
CA PRO A 33 -21.94 -20.66 1.48
C PRO A 33 -20.98 -20.85 2.65
N GLY A 34 -19.89 -20.05 2.67
CA GLY A 34 -18.92 -20.05 3.75
C GLY A 34 -17.77 -21.07 3.62
N TRP A 35 -17.77 -21.94 2.61
CA TRP A 35 -16.69 -22.89 2.37
C TRP A 35 -15.47 -22.22 1.74
N ILE A 36 -15.70 -21.30 0.83
CA ILE A 36 -14.69 -20.47 0.17
C ILE A 36 -15.14 -19.01 0.17
N ALA A 37 -14.17 -18.10 -0.06
CA ALA A 37 -14.47 -16.68 -0.20
C ALA A 37 -15.34 -16.44 -1.46
N PRO A 38 -16.37 -15.56 -1.41
CA PRO A 38 -17.24 -15.32 -2.56
C PRO A 38 -16.52 -14.86 -3.83
N TRP A 39 -15.44 -14.10 -3.69
CA TRP A 39 -14.60 -13.66 -4.82
C TRP A 39 -13.87 -14.84 -5.48
N LEU A 40 -13.50 -15.87 -4.70
CA LEU A 40 -12.83 -17.06 -5.21
C LEU A 40 -13.79 -17.90 -6.09
N ASP A 41 -15.02 -18.07 -5.64
CA ASP A 41 -16.05 -18.73 -6.44
C ASP A 41 -16.28 -17.97 -7.75
N ARG A 42 -16.44 -16.63 -7.71
CA ARG A 42 -16.56 -15.82 -8.93
C ARG A 42 -15.38 -15.99 -9.88
N SER A 43 -14.17 -16.03 -9.36
CA SER A 43 -12.95 -16.23 -10.15
C SER A 43 -12.95 -17.60 -10.83
N TRP A 44 -13.27 -18.66 -10.10
CA TRP A 44 -13.40 -20.01 -10.69
C TRP A 44 -14.49 -20.07 -11.77
N GLN A 45 -15.64 -19.43 -11.53
CA GLN A 45 -16.73 -19.39 -12.52
C GLN A 45 -16.30 -18.62 -13.80
N ARG A 46 -15.55 -17.50 -13.68
CA ARG A 46 -14.99 -16.81 -14.86
C ARG A 46 -14.06 -17.71 -15.66
N CYS A 47 -13.16 -18.43 -14.98
CA CYS A 47 -12.27 -19.38 -15.64
C CYS A 47 -13.04 -20.46 -16.41
N LEU A 48 -14.09 -21.04 -15.81
CA LEU A 48 -14.94 -22.03 -16.47
C LEU A 48 -15.71 -21.44 -17.66
N GLN A 49 -16.21 -20.19 -17.56
CA GLN A 49 -16.89 -19.49 -18.64
C GLN A 49 -15.97 -19.22 -19.84
N TRP A 50 -14.67 -19.04 -19.60
CA TRP A 50 -13.67 -18.92 -20.68
C TRP A 50 -13.26 -20.28 -21.27
N GLY A 51 -13.86 -21.37 -20.80
CA GLY A 51 -13.57 -22.72 -21.30
C GLY A 51 -12.28 -23.33 -20.73
N LEU A 52 -11.70 -22.73 -19.70
CA LEU A 52 -10.53 -23.29 -19.02
C LEU A 52 -10.94 -24.56 -18.24
N THR A 53 -10.01 -25.52 -18.16
CA THR A 53 -10.19 -26.75 -17.37
C THR A 53 -9.08 -26.89 -16.33
N PRO A 54 -9.38 -27.30 -15.09
CA PRO A 54 -8.39 -27.33 -13.99
C PRO A 54 -7.19 -28.22 -14.26
N GLN A 55 -7.31 -29.24 -15.10
CA GLN A 55 -6.27 -30.21 -15.44
C GLN A 55 -5.42 -29.78 -16.65
N GLN A 56 -5.83 -28.75 -17.36
CA GLN A 56 -5.11 -28.23 -18.51
C GLN A 56 -3.73 -27.70 -18.07
N PRO A 57 -2.65 -28.00 -18.79
CA PRO A 57 -1.35 -27.43 -18.52
C PRO A 57 -1.36 -25.93 -18.89
N ILE A 58 -0.76 -25.11 -18.02
CA ILE A 58 -0.52 -23.70 -18.34
C ILE A 58 0.65 -23.66 -19.33
N VAL A 59 0.44 -22.96 -20.44
CA VAL A 59 1.49 -22.66 -21.40
C VAL A 59 1.79 -21.16 -21.31
N PHE A 60 2.99 -20.83 -20.87
CA PHE A 60 3.46 -19.45 -20.88
C PHE A 60 4.00 -19.10 -22.26
N ASP A 61 3.55 -18.00 -22.81
CA ASP A 61 4.07 -17.48 -24.06
C ASP A 61 5.56 -17.11 -23.93
N THR A 62 6.31 -17.33 -24.99
CA THR A 62 7.71 -16.93 -25.03
C THR A 62 7.78 -15.40 -25.15
N VAL A 63 8.27 -14.74 -24.11
CA VAL A 63 8.46 -13.28 -24.13
C VAL A 63 9.70 -12.94 -24.94
N THR A 64 9.50 -12.21 -26.04
CA THR A 64 10.60 -11.72 -26.86
C THR A 64 11.30 -10.52 -26.22
N GLN A 65 12.57 -10.29 -26.57
CA GLN A 65 13.31 -9.13 -26.07
C GLN A 65 12.61 -7.80 -26.41
N GLN A 66 11.99 -7.70 -27.57
CA GLN A 66 11.22 -6.52 -27.99
C GLN A 66 9.97 -6.31 -27.11
N GLN A 67 9.26 -7.38 -26.74
CA GLN A 67 8.13 -7.30 -25.81
C GLN A 67 8.58 -6.86 -24.42
N MET A 68 9.69 -7.42 -23.90
CA MET A 68 10.26 -6.99 -22.62
C MET A 68 10.58 -5.49 -22.63
N GLN A 69 11.24 -5.00 -23.68
CA GLN A 69 11.60 -3.58 -23.79
C GLN A 69 10.35 -2.69 -23.84
N ARG A 70 9.37 -3.01 -24.68
CA ARG A 70 8.09 -2.27 -24.75
C ARG A 70 7.35 -2.25 -23.42
N THR A 71 7.31 -3.40 -22.72
CA THR A 71 6.69 -3.49 -21.38
C THR A 71 7.41 -2.59 -20.38
N ALA A 72 8.75 -2.60 -20.38
CA ALA A 72 9.56 -1.77 -19.48
C ALA A 72 9.35 -0.27 -19.76
N GLU A 73 9.36 0.15 -21.04
CA GLU A 73 9.14 1.54 -21.45
C GLU A 73 7.74 2.03 -21.07
N ALA A 74 6.69 1.25 -21.39
CA ALA A 74 5.30 1.62 -21.11
C ALA A 74 5.00 1.74 -19.59
N ASN A 75 5.74 1.03 -18.73
CA ASN A 75 5.52 0.98 -17.31
C ASN A 75 6.64 1.67 -16.51
N GLN A 76 7.52 2.42 -17.17
CA GLN A 76 8.71 3.02 -16.58
C GLN A 76 8.39 3.82 -15.31
N ARG A 77 7.32 4.63 -15.33
CA ARG A 77 6.92 5.47 -14.20
C ARG A 77 6.50 4.64 -12.99
N LEU A 78 5.68 3.60 -13.20
CA LEU A 78 5.26 2.69 -12.13
C LEU A 78 6.48 2.01 -11.52
N VAL A 79 7.33 1.42 -12.36
CA VAL A 79 8.53 0.69 -11.91
C VAL A 79 9.50 1.60 -11.15
N GLN A 80 9.85 2.76 -11.70
CA GLN A 80 10.78 3.69 -11.03
C GLN A 80 10.26 4.16 -9.68
N THR A 81 8.96 4.47 -9.59
CA THR A 81 8.34 4.93 -8.34
C THR A 81 8.24 3.80 -7.31
N ALA A 82 7.91 2.59 -7.73
CA ALA A 82 7.76 1.44 -6.84
C ALA A 82 9.11 0.86 -6.38
N LYS A 83 10.17 0.97 -7.17
CA LYS A 83 11.46 0.31 -6.97
C LYS A 83 12.03 0.41 -5.55
N PRO A 84 12.19 1.61 -4.94
CA PRO A 84 12.77 1.72 -3.59
C PRO A 84 11.89 1.04 -2.53
N ILE A 85 10.58 1.01 -2.75
CA ILE A 85 9.61 0.37 -1.84
C ILE A 85 9.69 -1.16 -1.99
N LEU A 86 9.76 -1.66 -3.23
CA LEU A 86 9.92 -3.08 -3.54
C LEU A 86 11.23 -3.64 -3.01
N GLU A 87 12.34 -2.92 -3.15
CA GLU A 87 13.64 -3.34 -2.59
C GLU A 87 13.58 -3.46 -1.07
N LYS A 88 12.91 -2.52 -0.39
CA LYS A 88 12.69 -2.58 1.05
C LYS A 88 11.82 -3.77 1.44
N LEU A 89 10.75 -4.02 0.69
CA LEU A 89 9.89 -5.19 0.88
C LEU A 89 10.67 -6.48 0.67
N GLY A 90 11.43 -6.61 -0.43
CA GLY A 90 12.24 -7.78 -0.74
C GLY A 90 13.24 -8.14 0.37
N ARG A 91 13.87 -7.13 0.99
CA ARG A 91 14.72 -7.33 2.17
C ARG A 91 13.94 -7.81 3.40
N ALA A 92 12.73 -7.30 3.61
CA ALA A 92 11.91 -7.69 4.75
C ALA A 92 11.42 -9.13 4.68
N ILE A 93 11.19 -9.66 3.46
CA ILE A 93 10.64 -11.01 3.25
C ILE A 93 11.70 -12.07 2.89
N VAL A 94 12.99 -11.72 2.86
CA VAL A 94 14.08 -12.60 2.36
C VAL A 94 14.08 -14.00 2.98
N ASN A 95 13.71 -14.13 4.25
CA ASN A 95 13.72 -15.41 4.97
C ASN A 95 12.36 -16.14 4.98
N THR A 96 11.38 -15.66 4.20
CA THR A 96 10.02 -16.22 4.21
C THR A 96 9.73 -17.20 3.09
N ARG A 97 10.66 -17.38 2.14
CA ARG A 97 10.46 -18.12 0.87
C ARG A 97 9.39 -17.47 -0.04
N TYR A 98 9.06 -16.21 0.21
CA TYR A 98 8.21 -15.40 -0.64
C TYR A 98 9.05 -14.34 -1.36
N PHE A 99 8.61 -13.95 -2.54
CA PHE A 99 9.16 -12.86 -3.34
C PHE A 99 8.03 -11.99 -3.88
N ALA A 100 8.36 -10.77 -4.30
CA ALA A 100 7.40 -9.82 -4.81
C ALA A 100 7.39 -9.80 -6.34
N ILE A 101 6.20 -9.73 -6.91
CA ILE A 101 5.94 -9.50 -8.34
C ILE A 101 5.11 -8.21 -8.45
N LEU A 102 5.56 -7.27 -9.28
CA LEU A 102 4.80 -6.10 -9.69
C LEU A 102 4.28 -6.32 -11.10
N THR A 103 2.98 -6.12 -11.31
CA THR A 103 2.39 -6.17 -12.65
C THR A 103 1.78 -4.83 -13.02
N ASN A 104 1.55 -4.62 -14.32
CA ASN A 104 0.68 -3.55 -14.78
C ASN A 104 -0.80 -3.94 -14.61
N ARG A 105 -1.71 -3.07 -15.03
CA ARG A 105 -3.15 -3.27 -14.94
C ARG A 105 -3.69 -4.46 -15.74
N ASP A 106 -2.93 -4.95 -16.72
CA ASP A 106 -3.30 -6.08 -17.55
C ASP A 106 -2.80 -7.42 -16.98
N GLY A 107 -2.10 -7.39 -15.83
CA GLY A 107 -1.53 -8.58 -15.20
C GLY A 107 -0.16 -8.98 -15.76
N VAL A 108 0.46 -8.15 -16.60
CA VAL A 108 1.78 -8.40 -17.18
C VAL A 108 2.87 -7.98 -16.20
N VAL A 109 3.84 -8.86 -15.96
CA VAL A 109 4.98 -8.63 -15.05
C VAL A 109 5.84 -7.47 -15.53
N VAL A 110 6.08 -6.48 -14.66
CA VAL A 110 6.90 -5.28 -14.96
C VAL A 110 8.12 -5.14 -14.07
N ASP A 111 8.10 -5.71 -12.85
CA ASP A 111 9.26 -5.74 -11.95
C ASP A 111 9.11 -6.87 -10.91
N THR A 112 10.23 -7.27 -10.31
CA THR A 112 10.28 -8.31 -9.27
C THR A 112 11.30 -7.98 -8.20
N SER A 113 11.08 -8.43 -6.96
CA SER A 113 12.00 -8.18 -5.85
C SER A 113 11.98 -9.32 -4.82
N GLY A 114 13.10 -9.54 -4.15
CA GLY A 114 13.26 -10.57 -3.12
C GLY A 114 14.18 -11.72 -3.56
N ALA A 115 14.21 -12.78 -2.76
CA ALA A 115 15.03 -13.95 -3.02
C ALA A 115 14.31 -14.90 -4.00
N ILE A 116 14.58 -14.74 -5.29
CA ILE A 116 14.02 -15.56 -6.36
C ILE A 116 15.03 -16.62 -6.77
N ASP A 117 14.68 -17.89 -6.60
CA ASP A 117 15.48 -18.99 -7.11
C ASP A 117 15.20 -19.18 -8.61
N ARG A 118 16.06 -18.62 -9.44
CA ARG A 118 15.94 -18.73 -10.91
C ARG A 118 16.35 -20.08 -11.46
N THR A 119 16.84 -21.00 -10.63
CA THR A 119 17.08 -22.41 -11.03
C THR A 119 15.78 -23.22 -10.94
N ASP A 120 14.80 -22.78 -10.18
CA ASP A 120 13.45 -23.34 -10.19
C ASP A 120 12.66 -22.80 -11.40
N PRO A 121 12.34 -23.65 -12.39
CA PRO A 121 11.60 -23.22 -13.58
C PRO A 121 10.25 -22.56 -13.25
N ARG A 122 9.63 -22.94 -12.12
CA ARG A 122 8.34 -22.39 -11.67
C ARG A 122 8.49 -20.92 -11.24
N ALA A 123 9.61 -20.58 -10.56
CA ALA A 123 9.91 -19.21 -10.19
C ALA A 123 10.38 -18.39 -11.40
N ASP A 124 11.26 -18.96 -12.22
CA ASP A 124 11.81 -18.24 -13.37
C ASP A 124 10.74 -17.82 -14.38
N LEU A 125 9.77 -18.69 -14.68
CA LEU A 125 8.70 -18.41 -15.64
C LEU A 125 7.81 -17.24 -15.20
N ILE A 126 7.35 -17.23 -13.96
CA ILE A 126 6.41 -16.22 -13.46
C ILE A 126 7.07 -14.89 -13.07
N THR A 127 8.41 -14.83 -13.08
CA THR A 127 9.17 -13.61 -12.73
C THR A 127 9.84 -12.94 -13.91
N ARG A 128 9.64 -13.43 -15.13
CA ARG A 128 10.15 -12.80 -16.36
C ARG A 128 9.32 -11.56 -16.68
N ILE A 129 10.01 -10.46 -16.92
CA ILE A 129 9.36 -9.22 -17.36
C ILE A 129 8.64 -9.49 -18.70
N GLY A 130 7.39 -9.04 -18.78
CA GLY A 130 6.54 -9.26 -19.95
C GLY A 130 5.69 -10.53 -19.91
N THR A 131 5.85 -11.41 -18.90
CA THR A 131 4.98 -12.57 -18.74
C THR A 131 3.57 -12.13 -18.38
N ASP A 132 2.58 -12.66 -19.08
CA ASP A 132 1.16 -12.45 -18.79
C ASP A 132 0.70 -13.40 -17.68
N LEU A 133 0.34 -12.84 -16.52
CA LEU A 133 -0.20 -13.54 -15.36
C LEU A 133 -1.66 -13.17 -15.12
N SER A 134 -2.37 -12.67 -16.13
CA SER A 134 -3.79 -12.38 -16.06
C SER A 134 -4.61 -13.64 -15.77
N GLU A 135 -5.79 -13.46 -15.20
CA GLU A 135 -6.70 -14.56 -14.87
C GLU A 135 -7.10 -15.38 -16.13
N ARG A 136 -7.13 -14.72 -17.29
CA ARG A 136 -7.43 -15.35 -18.57
C ARG A 136 -6.32 -16.30 -19.05
N SER A 137 -5.07 -15.95 -18.77
CA SER A 137 -3.90 -16.72 -19.19
C SER A 137 -3.52 -17.82 -18.21
N VAL A 138 -3.57 -17.54 -16.89
CA VAL A 138 -3.10 -18.46 -15.86
C VAL A 138 -4.16 -18.86 -14.84
N GLY A 139 -5.44 -18.62 -15.14
CA GLY A 139 -6.55 -18.93 -14.25
C GLY A 139 -6.53 -18.10 -12.96
N THR A 140 -7.26 -18.59 -11.96
CA THR A 140 -7.31 -17.92 -10.65
C THR A 140 -5.94 -17.93 -9.98
N THR A 141 -5.37 -16.74 -9.82
CA THR A 141 -4.18 -16.42 -9.03
C THR A 141 -4.46 -15.15 -8.22
N ALA A 142 -3.56 -14.76 -7.30
CA ALA A 142 -3.74 -13.49 -6.59
C ALA A 142 -3.67 -12.29 -7.54
N ILE A 143 -2.87 -12.39 -8.60
CA ILE A 143 -2.72 -11.33 -9.62
C ILE A 143 -4.05 -11.13 -10.35
N GLY A 144 -4.57 -12.17 -11.00
CA GLY A 144 -5.81 -12.09 -11.75
C GLY A 144 -7.00 -11.76 -10.85
N ALA A 145 -7.10 -12.39 -9.68
CA ALA A 145 -8.21 -12.15 -8.76
C ALA A 145 -8.21 -10.72 -8.19
N ALA A 146 -7.05 -10.18 -7.75
CA ALA A 146 -6.99 -8.82 -7.22
C ALA A 146 -7.35 -7.77 -8.28
N LEU A 147 -6.92 -7.97 -9.53
CA LEU A 147 -7.26 -7.07 -10.65
C LEU A 147 -8.74 -7.14 -11.06
N ASN A 148 -9.36 -8.31 -11.02
CA ASN A 148 -10.78 -8.43 -11.36
C ASN A 148 -11.71 -8.02 -10.23
N GLU A 149 -11.36 -8.33 -8.98
CA GLU A 149 -12.17 -8.02 -7.81
C GLU A 149 -11.87 -6.64 -7.20
N MET A 150 -10.81 -5.96 -7.65
CA MET A 150 -10.35 -4.65 -7.18
C MET A 150 -10.21 -4.58 -5.66
N GLN A 151 -9.74 -5.67 -5.05
CA GLN A 151 -9.53 -5.78 -3.61
C GLN A 151 -8.33 -6.67 -3.28
N PRO A 152 -7.70 -6.51 -2.10
CA PRO A 152 -6.66 -7.42 -1.65
C PRO A 152 -7.18 -8.83 -1.47
N VAL A 153 -6.42 -9.82 -1.95
CA VAL A 153 -6.75 -11.24 -1.88
C VAL A 153 -5.61 -12.05 -1.27
N TRP A 154 -5.93 -13.24 -0.78
CA TRP A 154 -5.00 -14.26 -0.33
C TRP A 154 -5.45 -15.61 -0.88
N LEU A 155 -4.53 -16.33 -1.51
CA LEU A 155 -4.74 -17.69 -2.02
C LEU A 155 -3.65 -18.63 -1.51
N HIS A 156 -4.05 -19.87 -1.22
CA HIS A 156 -3.14 -20.91 -0.82
C HIS A 156 -3.44 -22.21 -1.56
N ARG A 157 -2.41 -22.73 -2.26
CA ARG A 157 -2.46 -24.05 -2.91
C ARG A 157 -3.69 -24.26 -3.78
N GLY A 158 -4.58 -25.18 -3.37
CA GLY A 158 -5.78 -25.56 -4.12
C GLY A 158 -6.83 -24.46 -4.35
N GLU A 159 -6.65 -23.27 -3.83
CA GLU A 159 -7.49 -22.12 -4.19
C GLU A 159 -7.16 -21.58 -5.60
N HIS A 160 -5.97 -21.87 -6.13
CA HIS A 160 -5.65 -21.59 -7.54
C HIS A 160 -6.47 -22.48 -8.48
N PHE A 161 -6.79 -21.97 -9.66
CA PHE A 161 -7.66 -22.70 -10.60
C PHE A 161 -7.01 -23.96 -11.16
N PHE A 162 -5.82 -23.87 -11.74
CA PHE A 162 -5.14 -25.01 -12.32
C PHE A 162 -4.48 -25.90 -11.26
N SER A 163 -4.50 -27.22 -11.51
CA SER A 163 -3.92 -28.18 -10.57
C SER A 163 -2.39 -28.02 -10.42
N ASN A 164 -1.70 -27.62 -11.48
CA ASN A 164 -0.25 -27.40 -11.45
C ASN A 164 0.16 -26.09 -10.77
N THR A 165 -0.77 -25.14 -10.52
CA THR A 165 -0.52 -23.93 -9.73
C THR A 165 -0.78 -24.12 -8.23
N ALA A 166 -1.19 -25.31 -7.81
CA ALA A 166 -1.40 -25.63 -6.38
C ALA A 166 -0.09 -25.64 -5.54
N VAL A 167 1.04 -25.41 -6.15
CA VAL A 167 2.34 -25.22 -5.48
C VAL A 167 2.53 -23.81 -4.95
N TYR A 168 1.73 -22.84 -5.43
CA TYR A 168 1.86 -21.44 -5.07
C TYR A 168 1.00 -21.07 -3.86
N SER A 169 1.46 -20.06 -3.14
CA SER A 169 0.74 -19.34 -2.10
C SER A 169 0.96 -17.85 -2.33
N CYS A 170 -0.12 -17.10 -2.51
CA CYS A 170 -0.03 -15.74 -3.03
C CYS A 170 -0.89 -14.76 -2.23
N ALA A 171 -0.34 -13.56 -2.02
CA ALA A 171 -1.08 -12.41 -1.48
C ALA A 171 -0.99 -11.26 -2.46
N GLY A 172 -2.11 -10.77 -2.95
CA GLY A 172 -2.14 -9.70 -3.96
C GLY A 172 -2.97 -8.50 -3.53
N ALA A 173 -2.55 -7.30 -3.93
CA ALA A 173 -3.31 -6.07 -3.75
C ALA A 173 -3.25 -5.22 -5.03
N PRO A 174 -4.38 -4.67 -5.49
CA PRO A 174 -4.40 -3.74 -6.61
C PRO A 174 -3.67 -2.44 -6.23
N LEU A 175 -3.16 -1.74 -7.25
CA LEU A 175 -2.49 -0.45 -7.12
C LEU A 175 -3.30 0.61 -7.85
N TRP A 176 -3.61 1.68 -7.15
CA TRP A 176 -4.37 2.79 -7.68
C TRP A 176 -3.45 3.96 -8.06
N GLY A 177 -3.67 4.47 -9.24
CA GLY A 177 -2.98 5.66 -9.75
C GLY A 177 -3.47 6.96 -9.11
N PRO A 178 -2.76 8.06 -9.41
CA PRO A 178 -3.09 9.39 -8.91
C PRO A 178 -4.48 9.89 -9.34
N ASP A 179 -4.99 9.39 -10.45
CA ASP A 179 -6.30 9.66 -11.03
C ASP A 179 -7.42 8.76 -10.47
N GLY A 180 -7.06 7.75 -9.66
CA GLY A 180 -7.98 6.76 -9.12
C GLY A 180 -8.22 5.56 -10.04
N ALA A 181 -7.56 5.46 -11.19
CA ALA A 181 -7.59 4.27 -12.03
C ALA A 181 -6.65 3.19 -11.49
N CYS A 182 -6.98 1.92 -11.70
CA CYS A 182 -6.04 0.82 -11.40
C CYS A 182 -4.88 0.87 -12.39
N VAL A 183 -3.65 0.92 -11.89
CA VAL A 183 -2.41 1.00 -12.70
C VAL A 183 -1.62 -0.29 -12.69
N GLY A 184 -1.96 -1.23 -11.82
CA GLY A 184 -1.27 -2.51 -11.67
C GLY A 184 -1.66 -3.21 -10.39
N MET A 185 -0.84 -4.16 -9.99
CA MET A 185 -0.98 -4.83 -8.70
C MET A 185 0.37 -5.27 -8.15
N LEU A 186 0.43 -5.42 -6.84
CA LEU A 186 1.55 -6.01 -6.13
C LEU A 186 1.16 -7.39 -5.61
N ASP A 187 2.00 -8.38 -5.89
CA ASP A 187 1.85 -9.75 -5.41
C ASP A 187 3.05 -10.19 -4.57
N LEU A 188 2.79 -11.03 -3.58
CA LEU A 188 3.77 -11.80 -2.83
C LEU A 188 3.51 -13.27 -3.09
N THR A 189 4.40 -13.92 -3.84
CA THR A 189 4.30 -15.34 -4.20
C THR A 189 5.34 -16.18 -3.46
N GLY A 190 4.91 -17.30 -2.91
CA GLY A 190 5.76 -18.37 -2.37
C GLY A 190 5.52 -19.68 -3.09
N ILE A 191 6.60 -20.44 -3.35
CA ILE A 191 6.56 -21.77 -3.98
C ILE A 191 6.82 -22.81 -2.90
N ASP A 192 5.91 -23.79 -2.76
CA ASP A 192 5.94 -24.77 -1.68
C ASP A 192 6.19 -24.14 -0.30
N ALA A 193 5.68 -22.93 -0.13
CA ALA A 193 5.87 -22.13 1.07
C ALA A 193 4.82 -22.46 2.14
N VAL A 194 5.17 -22.16 3.39
CA VAL A 194 4.24 -22.24 4.53
C VAL A 194 3.13 -21.21 4.33
N GLU A 195 1.91 -21.57 4.69
CA GLU A 195 0.76 -20.67 4.66
C GLU A 195 1.00 -19.44 5.56
N ARG A 196 0.82 -18.24 4.99
CA ARG A 196 1.06 -16.96 5.68
C ARG A 196 -0.01 -15.93 5.30
N PRO A 197 -1.25 -16.08 5.81
CA PRO A 197 -2.34 -15.15 5.49
C PRO A 197 -2.08 -13.70 5.92
N GLU A 198 -1.19 -13.48 6.90
CA GLU A 198 -0.72 -12.17 7.32
C GLU A 198 -0.03 -11.37 6.20
N LEU A 199 0.47 -12.03 5.16
CA LEU A 199 1.06 -11.38 3.99
C LEU A 199 0.04 -10.55 3.21
N LYS A 200 -1.27 -10.85 3.31
CA LYS A 200 -2.32 -10.01 2.76
C LYS A 200 -2.26 -8.59 3.34
N HIS A 201 -2.01 -8.46 4.64
CA HIS A 201 -1.86 -7.16 5.28
C HIS A 201 -0.57 -6.45 4.83
N LEU A 202 0.53 -7.18 4.75
CA LEU A 202 1.82 -6.64 4.31
C LEU A 202 1.77 -6.13 2.87
N VAL A 203 1.17 -6.89 1.95
CA VAL A 203 1.03 -6.48 0.55
C VAL A 203 0.13 -5.25 0.42
N THR A 204 -0.98 -5.19 1.17
CA THR A 204 -1.88 -4.04 1.18
C THR A 204 -1.19 -2.77 1.69
N GLN A 205 -0.45 -2.86 2.80
CA GLN A 205 0.31 -1.71 3.30
C GLN A 205 1.41 -1.26 2.33
N THR A 206 2.04 -2.21 1.64
CA THR A 206 3.09 -1.89 0.67
C THR A 206 2.47 -1.26 -0.60
N ALA A 207 1.33 -1.75 -1.04
CA ALA A 207 0.54 -1.15 -2.12
C ALA A 207 0.21 0.31 -1.81
N SER A 208 -0.33 0.60 -0.62
CA SER A 208 -0.62 1.99 -0.20
C SER A 208 0.61 2.90 -0.20
N ARG A 209 1.80 2.37 0.14
CA ARG A 209 3.05 3.16 0.03
C ARG A 209 3.42 3.47 -1.41
N ILE A 210 3.24 2.51 -2.33
CA ILE A 210 3.47 2.73 -3.76
C ILE A 210 2.48 3.76 -4.31
N GLU A 211 1.19 3.66 -3.96
CA GLU A 211 0.15 4.60 -4.34
C GLU A 211 0.46 6.03 -3.87
N ASN A 212 0.85 6.18 -2.60
CA ASN A 212 1.29 7.47 -2.06
C ASN A 212 2.49 8.03 -2.83
N ALA A 213 3.48 7.19 -3.17
CA ALA A 213 4.63 7.60 -3.95
C ALA A 213 4.24 8.01 -5.39
N LEU A 214 3.29 7.31 -6.02
CA LEU A 214 2.76 7.66 -7.34
C LEU A 214 2.04 9.01 -7.34
N VAL A 215 1.28 9.31 -6.28
CA VAL A 215 0.61 10.60 -6.08
C VAL A 215 1.65 11.72 -5.93
N LEU A 216 2.63 11.55 -5.05
CA LEU A 216 3.67 12.54 -4.79
C LEU A 216 4.62 12.75 -5.98
N ALA A 217 4.74 11.78 -6.88
CA ALA A 217 5.52 11.90 -8.11
C ALA A 217 4.83 12.78 -9.18
N GLN A 218 3.54 13.17 -8.98
CA GLN A 218 2.87 14.10 -9.89
C GLN A 218 3.41 15.52 -9.69
N PRO A 219 3.40 16.36 -10.74
CA PRO A 219 3.64 17.80 -10.59
C PRO A 219 2.59 18.41 -9.66
N HIS A 220 3.04 19.13 -8.64
CA HIS A 220 2.16 19.87 -7.71
C HIS A 220 2.94 21.00 -7.04
N THR A 221 2.22 21.99 -6.53
CA THR A 221 2.75 23.13 -5.77
C THR A 221 2.56 22.91 -4.27
N LEU A 222 1.41 22.33 -3.90
CA LEU A 222 1.04 22.05 -2.53
C LEU A 222 0.56 20.61 -2.38
N MET A 223 1.03 19.92 -1.34
CA MET A 223 0.49 18.65 -0.86
C MET A 223 -0.33 18.91 0.40
N VAL A 224 -1.52 18.34 0.48
CA VAL A 224 -2.39 18.38 1.65
C VAL A 224 -2.59 16.94 2.15
N ARG A 225 -2.17 16.67 3.38
CA ARG A 225 -2.48 15.43 4.09
C ARG A 225 -3.75 15.61 4.87
N LEU A 226 -4.62 14.63 4.82
CA LEU A 226 -5.96 14.64 5.41
C LEU A 226 -6.09 13.45 6.37
N ASN A 227 -6.72 13.70 7.51
CA ASN A 227 -7.15 12.62 8.41
C ASN A 227 -8.37 13.06 9.23
N TRP A 228 -9.03 12.11 9.87
CA TRP A 228 -10.11 12.40 10.79
C TRP A 228 -9.57 13.09 12.06
N PRO A 229 -10.33 14.01 12.69
CA PRO A 229 -9.93 14.65 13.93
C PRO A 229 -9.53 13.63 15.01
N GLY A 230 -8.40 13.88 15.66
CA GLY A 230 -7.84 13.00 16.70
C GLY A 230 -6.83 11.97 16.18
N ASN A 231 -6.70 11.77 14.87
CA ASN A 231 -5.66 10.91 14.30
C ASN A 231 -4.38 11.73 14.01
N ALA A 232 -3.23 11.08 14.15
CA ALA A 232 -1.95 11.71 13.79
C ALA A 232 -1.83 11.91 12.28
N LEU A 233 -1.38 13.09 11.85
CA LEU A 233 -0.99 13.39 10.48
C LEU A 233 0.51 13.13 10.26
N GLY A 234 0.92 12.93 9.02
CA GLY A 234 2.31 12.61 8.64
C GLY A 234 2.57 11.12 8.47
N THR A 235 1.54 10.29 8.43
CA THR A 235 1.63 8.83 8.32
C THR A 235 1.27 8.31 6.93
N ASN A 236 1.50 7.01 6.68
CA ASN A 236 1.03 6.36 5.45
C ASN A 236 -0.49 6.12 5.43
N ALA A 237 -1.17 6.36 6.56
CA ALA A 237 -2.62 6.23 6.71
C ALA A 237 -3.37 7.54 6.43
N ASP A 238 -2.67 8.57 5.95
CA ASP A 238 -3.30 9.84 5.59
C ASP A 238 -3.88 9.79 4.18
N GLY A 239 -5.01 10.47 4.00
CA GLY A 239 -5.44 10.92 2.68
C GLY A 239 -4.43 11.94 2.16
N ILE A 240 -4.00 11.81 0.90
CA ILE A 240 -3.07 12.76 0.26
C ILE A 240 -3.75 13.35 -0.96
N VAL A 241 -3.77 14.68 -1.02
CA VAL A 241 -4.25 15.47 -2.16
C VAL A 241 -3.13 16.39 -2.61
N CYS A 242 -2.82 16.41 -3.90
CA CYS A 242 -1.86 17.32 -4.51
C CYS A 242 -2.60 18.42 -5.30
N LEU A 243 -2.15 19.67 -5.15
CA LEU A 243 -2.73 20.83 -5.81
C LEU A 243 -1.68 21.53 -6.69
N ASP A 244 -2.12 22.10 -7.79
CA ASP A 244 -1.32 23.07 -8.54
C ASP A 244 -1.35 24.47 -7.86
N ALA A 245 -0.79 25.49 -8.52
CA ALA A 245 -0.69 26.84 -7.98
C ALA A 245 -2.06 27.55 -7.87
N ASP A 246 -3.03 27.12 -8.67
CA ASP A 246 -4.36 27.73 -8.78
C ASP A 246 -5.43 26.98 -7.97
N GLY A 247 -5.03 25.94 -7.21
CA GLY A 247 -5.92 25.15 -6.34
C GLY A 247 -6.64 23.99 -7.05
N TRP A 248 -6.26 23.64 -8.28
CA TRP A 248 -6.78 22.45 -8.94
C TRP A 248 -6.12 21.18 -8.41
N ILE A 249 -6.93 20.15 -8.20
CA ILE A 249 -6.45 18.85 -7.70
C ILE A 249 -5.78 18.09 -8.84
N THR A 250 -4.48 17.86 -8.73
CA THR A 250 -3.67 17.14 -9.73
C THR A 250 -3.54 15.65 -9.43
N ALA A 251 -3.70 15.26 -8.17
CA ALA A 251 -3.61 13.87 -7.74
C ALA A 251 -4.26 13.66 -6.37
N ALA A 252 -4.79 12.45 -6.14
CA ALA A 252 -5.27 12.03 -4.82
C ALA A 252 -5.06 10.53 -4.62
N ASN A 253 -4.67 10.11 -3.40
CA ASN A 253 -4.55 8.71 -3.05
C ASN A 253 -5.93 8.08 -2.72
N PRO A 254 -6.04 6.73 -2.64
CA PRO A 254 -7.29 6.06 -2.31
C PRO A 254 -7.92 6.49 -0.99
N LEU A 255 -7.10 6.78 0.03
CA LEU A 255 -7.61 7.21 1.34
C LEU A 255 -8.26 8.59 1.27
N ALA A 256 -7.66 9.56 0.53
CA ALA A 256 -8.30 10.85 0.29
C ALA A 256 -9.64 10.68 -0.44
N ARG A 257 -9.70 9.79 -1.43
CA ARG A 257 -10.93 9.49 -2.19
C ARG A 257 -12.01 8.86 -1.33
N GLN A 258 -11.64 8.06 -0.33
CA GLN A 258 -12.59 7.50 0.64
C GLN A 258 -13.13 8.55 1.63
N MET A 259 -12.27 9.48 2.08
CA MET A 259 -12.65 10.56 3.00
C MET A 259 -13.50 11.63 2.30
N VAL A 260 -13.26 11.82 1.01
CA VAL A 260 -13.84 12.91 0.20
C VAL A 260 -14.52 12.30 -1.03
N PRO A 261 -15.82 11.99 -0.96
CA PRO A 261 -16.54 11.30 -2.03
C PRO A 261 -16.48 11.98 -3.40
N GLN A 262 -16.37 13.32 -3.43
CA GLN A 262 -16.24 14.08 -4.67
C GLN A 262 -14.97 13.75 -5.47
N LEU A 263 -13.95 13.20 -4.80
CA LEU A 263 -12.72 12.70 -5.41
C LEU A 263 -12.84 11.25 -5.90
N ALA A 264 -13.88 10.53 -5.46
CA ALA A 264 -14.05 9.10 -5.76
C ALA A 264 -14.55 8.85 -7.20
N THR A 265 -15.22 9.82 -7.81
CA THR A 265 -15.70 9.70 -9.17
C THR A 265 -14.55 9.99 -10.13
N PRO A 266 -14.10 9.02 -10.94
CA PRO A 266 -13.33 9.34 -12.13
C PRO A 266 -14.26 10.22 -12.95
N GLY A 267 -13.96 11.50 -13.07
CA GLY A 267 -14.79 12.43 -13.81
C GLY A 267 -15.02 11.87 -15.19
N GLN A 268 -16.27 11.61 -15.56
CA GLN A 268 -16.64 11.48 -16.95
C GLN A 268 -16.17 12.80 -17.58
N PRO A 269 -15.19 12.81 -18.48
CA PRO A 269 -14.76 14.06 -19.09
C PRO A 269 -16.00 14.69 -19.74
N PRO A 270 -16.23 15.99 -19.57
CA PRO A 270 -17.26 16.66 -20.31
C PRO A 270 -16.99 16.40 -21.81
N PRO A 271 -18.01 16.21 -22.65
CA PRO A 271 -17.90 15.69 -24.02
C PRO A 271 -16.96 16.47 -24.94
N HIS A 272 -16.31 17.51 -24.46
CA HIS A 272 -15.40 18.38 -25.23
C HIS A 272 -14.07 18.72 -24.52
N SER A 273 -13.70 18.06 -23.39
CA SER A 273 -12.43 18.31 -22.71
C SER A 273 -11.51 17.10 -22.85
N GLN A 274 -10.30 17.36 -23.34
CA GLN A 274 -9.23 16.35 -23.50
C GLN A 274 -8.49 16.04 -22.18
N SER A 275 -8.93 16.60 -21.06
CA SER A 275 -8.38 16.34 -19.72
C SER A 275 -9.45 15.73 -18.83
N PRO A 276 -9.09 14.78 -17.90
CA PRO A 276 -10.01 14.34 -16.85
C PRO A 276 -10.52 15.60 -16.14
N ALA A 277 -11.80 15.64 -15.80
CA ALA A 277 -12.42 16.80 -15.18
C ALA A 277 -11.63 17.16 -13.92
N ALA A 278 -10.83 18.21 -14.00
CA ALA A 278 -10.06 18.71 -12.89
C ALA A 278 -11.06 19.26 -11.86
N VAL A 279 -11.00 18.78 -10.62
CA VAL A 279 -11.82 19.26 -9.51
C VAL A 279 -11.04 20.35 -8.79
N HIS A 280 -11.65 21.52 -8.60
CA HIS A 280 -11.05 22.57 -7.83
C HIS A 280 -11.26 22.32 -6.33
N VAL A 281 -10.27 22.62 -5.51
CA VAL A 281 -10.30 22.32 -4.07
C VAL A 281 -11.46 23.00 -3.32
N SER A 282 -11.93 24.16 -3.79
CA SER A 282 -13.10 24.84 -3.21
C SER A 282 -14.43 24.16 -3.53
N GLU A 283 -14.48 23.25 -4.51
CA GLU A 283 -15.64 22.40 -4.76
C GLU A 283 -15.73 21.22 -3.78
N VAL A 284 -14.62 20.92 -3.12
CA VAL A 284 -14.45 19.79 -2.21
C VAL A 284 -14.53 20.23 -0.76
N PHE A 285 -13.79 21.30 -0.43
CA PHE A 285 -13.71 21.83 0.93
C PHE A 285 -14.50 23.13 1.03
N GLY A 286 -15.15 23.34 2.17
CA GLY A 286 -15.90 24.56 2.45
C GLY A 286 -15.01 25.74 2.85
N ILE A 287 -13.81 25.87 2.23
CA ILE A 287 -12.86 26.98 2.45
C ILE A 287 -12.26 27.44 1.12
N GLY A 288 -11.79 28.68 1.07
CA GLY A 288 -10.98 29.15 -0.06
C GLY A 288 -9.63 28.43 -0.12
N PHE A 289 -9.15 28.14 -1.32
CA PHE A 289 -7.91 27.39 -1.53
C PHE A 289 -6.67 28.14 -1.01
N GLU A 290 -6.71 29.46 -0.99
CA GLU A 290 -5.65 30.33 -0.50
C GLU A 290 -5.31 30.04 0.97
N LEU A 291 -6.32 29.67 1.77
CA LEU A 291 -6.12 29.33 3.18
C LEU A 291 -5.23 28.09 3.39
N LEU A 292 -5.24 27.14 2.44
CA LEU A 292 -4.36 25.99 2.46
C LEU A 292 -2.91 26.38 2.15
N PHE A 293 -2.72 27.31 1.19
CA PHE A 293 -1.39 27.85 0.86
C PHE A 293 -0.83 28.70 2.00
N ASP A 294 -1.70 29.51 2.65
CA ASP A 294 -1.32 30.31 3.82
C ASP A 294 -0.97 29.42 5.02
N ALA A 295 -1.72 28.33 5.23
CA ALA A 295 -1.43 27.37 6.30
C ALA A 295 -0.04 26.73 6.13
N ALA A 296 0.35 26.42 4.91
CA ALA A 296 1.68 25.86 4.62
C ALA A 296 2.85 26.82 4.91
N LEU A 297 2.57 28.11 5.12
CA LEU A 297 3.58 29.11 5.50
C LEU A 297 3.67 29.34 7.01
N ARG A 298 2.72 28.78 7.78
CA ARG A 298 2.68 28.97 9.24
C ARG A 298 3.63 28.00 9.94
N SER A 299 4.03 28.36 11.15
CA SER A 299 4.79 27.50 12.06
C SER A 299 3.96 26.29 12.57
N ASP A 300 2.64 26.39 12.58
CA ASP A 300 1.71 25.29 12.81
C ASP A 300 0.82 25.14 11.55
N PRO A 301 1.20 24.22 10.64
CA PRO A 301 0.52 24.04 9.37
C PRO A 301 -0.74 23.15 9.47
N ILE A 302 -1.11 22.67 10.67
CA ILE A 302 -2.30 21.85 10.89
C ILE A 302 -3.53 22.76 11.05
N MET A 303 -4.59 22.44 10.30
CA MET A 303 -5.86 23.13 10.37
C MET A 303 -7.04 22.17 10.26
N GLU A 304 -8.19 22.56 10.77
CA GLU A 304 -9.46 21.88 10.48
C GLU A 304 -10.07 22.45 9.20
N ILE A 305 -10.49 21.55 8.31
CA ILE A 305 -11.20 21.90 7.08
C ILE A 305 -12.60 21.29 7.07
N PRO A 306 -13.64 22.09 6.82
CA PRO A 306 -14.99 21.57 6.66
C PRO A 306 -15.18 20.99 5.26
N LEU A 307 -15.90 19.88 5.19
CA LEU A 307 -16.45 19.34 3.95
C LEU A 307 -17.85 19.91 3.72
N TRP A 308 -18.29 19.97 2.48
CA TRP A 308 -19.67 20.35 2.15
C TRP A 308 -20.75 19.42 2.74
N THR A 309 -20.35 18.23 3.17
CA THR A 309 -21.20 17.28 3.90
C THR A 309 -21.44 17.65 5.36
N GLY A 310 -20.78 18.70 5.89
CA GLY A 310 -20.79 19.09 7.29
C GLY A 310 -19.77 18.37 8.17
N LEU A 311 -19.10 17.35 7.66
CA LEU A 311 -17.98 16.70 8.35
C LEU A 311 -16.74 17.60 8.34
N ARG A 312 -15.81 17.33 9.25
CA ARG A 312 -14.54 18.06 9.34
C ARG A 312 -13.37 17.07 9.25
N LEU A 313 -12.32 17.48 8.58
CA LEU A 313 -11.05 16.79 8.53
C LEU A 313 -9.96 17.67 9.16
N GLN A 314 -8.92 17.03 9.70
CA GLN A 314 -7.66 17.69 9.95
C GLN A 314 -6.82 17.67 8.67
N ALA A 315 -6.21 18.79 8.36
CA ALA A 315 -5.35 18.95 7.19
C ALA A 315 -3.99 19.46 7.61
N LEU A 316 -2.95 18.90 6.98
CA LEU A 316 -1.56 19.35 7.07
C LEU A 316 -1.12 19.74 5.66
N ALA A 317 -0.98 21.05 5.42
CA ALA A 317 -0.54 21.59 4.15
C ALA A 317 0.99 21.71 4.10
N VAL A 318 1.63 21.17 3.06
CA VAL A 318 3.10 21.18 2.88
C VAL A 318 3.43 21.63 1.46
N ARG A 319 4.32 22.60 1.32
CA ARG A 319 4.81 23.05 0.00
C ARG A 319 5.86 22.06 -0.53
N ARG A 320 5.88 21.84 -1.82
CA ARG A 320 6.83 20.94 -2.47
C ARG A 320 8.30 21.27 -2.18
N ALA A 321 8.65 22.55 -2.03
CA ALA A 321 10.00 22.98 -1.65
C ALA A 321 10.41 22.48 -0.25
N ASP A 322 9.45 22.29 0.65
CA ASP A 322 9.66 21.86 2.03
C ASP A 322 9.61 20.34 2.16
N GLU A 323 8.90 19.63 1.26
CA GLU A 323 8.90 18.15 1.19
C GLU A 323 10.32 17.57 1.07
N ALA A 324 11.18 18.20 0.28
CA ALA A 324 12.57 17.77 0.12
C ALA A 324 13.37 17.88 1.43
N ARG A 325 13.00 18.82 2.32
CA ARG A 325 13.61 18.98 3.64
C ARG A 325 13.05 17.98 4.64
N ASP A 326 11.75 17.69 4.61
CA ASP A 326 11.11 16.73 5.52
C ASP A 326 11.48 15.29 5.19
N LEU A 327 11.59 14.90 3.91
CA LEU A 327 12.12 13.60 3.51
C LEU A 327 13.58 13.39 3.95
N HIS A 328 14.40 14.44 3.91
CA HIS A 328 15.77 14.41 4.44
C HIS A 328 15.79 14.49 5.97
N GLY A 329 14.86 15.19 6.60
CA GLY A 329 14.68 15.26 8.04
C GLY A 329 14.23 13.94 8.66
N THR A 330 13.27 13.25 8.03
CA THR A 330 12.77 11.93 8.50
C THR A 330 13.81 10.83 8.25
N THR A 331 14.57 10.88 7.14
CA THR A 331 15.68 9.96 6.89
C THR A 331 16.86 10.26 7.82
N ARG A 332 17.06 11.51 8.23
CA ARG A 332 18.08 11.91 9.19
C ARG A 332 17.71 11.60 10.65
N ALA A 333 16.40 11.53 10.95
CA ALA A 333 15.90 11.04 12.24
C ALA A 333 15.94 9.51 12.34
N LEU A 334 15.98 8.79 11.20
CA LEU A 334 16.10 7.33 11.12
C LEU A 334 17.53 6.85 10.79
N ALA A 335 18.32 7.66 10.10
CA ALA A 335 19.75 7.50 10.01
C ALA A 335 20.32 8.21 11.24
N GLY A 336 20.59 7.45 12.30
CA GLY A 336 21.15 7.99 13.52
C GLY A 336 22.29 8.93 13.22
N ASP A 337 22.03 10.24 13.38
CA ASP A 337 23.07 11.19 13.71
C ASP A 337 23.75 10.56 14.92
N GLY A 338 25.07 10.33 14.87
CA GLY A 338 25.84 9.66 15.93
C GLY A 338 25.83 10.37 17.29
N ARG A 339 24.74 11.04 17.61
CA ARG A 339 24.47 11.59 18.93
C ARG A 339 24.18 10.44 19.89
N PRO A 340 24.88 10.40 21.02
CA PRO A 340 24.64 9.41 22.04
C PRO A 340 23.14 9.37 22.40
N LEU A 341 22.59 8.18 22.59
CA LEU A 341 21.17 7.96 22.96
C LEU A 341 20.71 8.84 24.14
N ASN A 342 21.68 9.29 24.92
CA ASN A 342 21.53 10.18 26.05
C ASN A 342 21.11 11.60 25.67
N ASP A 343 21.58 12.11 24.53
CA ASP A 343 21.27 13.48 24.05
C ASP A 343 19.85 13.53 23.46
N ILE A 344 19.43 12.47 22.78
CA ILE A 344 18.06 12.33 22.27
C ILE A 344 17.06 12.25 23.42
N LYS A 345 17.37 11.47 24.47
CA LYS A 345 16.54 11.40 25.69
C LYS A 345 16.45 12.76 26.41
N THR A 346 17.54 13.50 26.47
CA THR A 346 17.59 14.83 27.11
C THR A 346 16.78 15.86 26.32
N ALA A 347 16.84 15.83 24.99
CA ALA A 347 16.05 16.70 24.12
C ALA A 347 14.55 16.43 24.24
N LEU A 348 14.13 15.16 24.30
CA LEU A 348 12.74 14.77 24.51
C LEU A 348 12.21 15.24 25.87
N ILE A 349 13.01 15.12 26.92
CA ILE A 349 12.64 15.57 28.27
C ILE A 349 12.49 17.11 28.31
N ARG A 350 13.40 17.86 27.67
CA ARG A 350 13.29 19.33 27.57
C ARG A 350 12.00 19.75 26.87
N ARG A 351 11.73 19.15 25.73
CA ARG A 351 10.52 19.46 24.93
C ARG A 351 9.24 19.16 25.73
N ALA A 352 9.19 18.08 26.49
CA ALA A 352 8.04 17.75 27.33
C ALA A 352 7.87 18.76 28.50
N VAL A 353 8.95 19.26 29.07
CA VAL A 353 8.90 20.28 30.11
C VAL A 353 8.48 21.64 29.54
N GLU A 354 8.92 22.01 28.35
CA GLU A 354 8.47 23.21 27.64
C GLU A 354 6.97 23.14 27.31
N GLN A 355 6.48 22.02 26.76
CA GLN A 355 5.07 21.78 26.50
C GLN A 355 4.21 21.80 27.75
N ALA A 356 4.74 21.33 28.88
CA ALA A 356 4.11 21.41 30.19
C ALA A 356 4.31 22.79 30.86
N LYS A 357 4.75 23.83 30.13
CA LYS A 357 5.00 25.19 30.63
C LYS A 357 5.84 25.23 31.93
N GLY A 358 6.87 24.38 31.98
CA GLY A 358 7.74 24.26 33.15
C GLY A 358 7.27 23.29 34.26
N ASN A 359 6.09 22.71 34.12
CA ASN A 359 5.57 21.77 35.11
C ASN A 359 6.24 20.38 34.97
N VAL A 360 7.32 20.17 35.75
CA VAL A 360 8.11 18.93 35.76
C VAL A 360 7.28 17.70 36.14
N ALA A 361 6.26 17.87 37.02
CA ALA A 361 5.41 16.74 37.41
C ALA A 361 4.55 16.24 36.24
N GLN A 362 3.97 17.16 35.49
CA GLN A 362 3.16 16.87 34.31
C GLN A 362 4.01 16.31 33.16
N ALA A 363 5.21 16.86 32.93
CA ALA A 363 6.15 16.35 31.96
C ALA A 363 6.64 14.93 32.28
N ALA A 364 6.92 14.64 33.58
CA ALA A 364 7.31 13.30 34.01
C ALA A 364 6.18 12.27 33.80
N GLN A 365 4.94 12.67 34.09
CA GLN A 365 3.76 11.83 33.87
C GLN A 365 3.51 11.56 32.39
N ALA A 366 3.62 12.58 31.54
CA ALA A 366 3.46 12.45 30.08
C ALA A 366 4.51 11.53 29.45
N LEU A 367 5.74 11.51 29.99
CA LEU A 367 6.84 10.67 29.51
C LEU A 367 6.92 9.30 30.19
N GLY A 368 6.07 9.01 31.19
CA GLY A 368 6.12 7.76 31.96
C GLY A 368 7.41 7.56 32.77
N ILE A 369 8.07 8.65 33.20
CA ILE A 369 9.34 8.62 33.95
C ILE A 369 9.21 9.32 35.31
N SER A 370 10.17 9.06 36.24
CA SER A 370 10.16 9.72 37.54
C SER A 370 10.58 11.20 37.44
N ARG A 371 10.05 12.05 38.32
CA ARG A 371 10.46 13.46 38.47
C ARG A 371 11.96 13.61 38.66
N ALA A 372 12.55 12.70 39.48
CA ALA A 372 13.99 12.66 39.70
C ALA A 372 14.80 12.46 38.41
N THR A 373 14.28 11.65 37.47
CA THR A 373 14.90 11.44 36.16
C THR A 373 14.86 12.72 35.32
N VAL A 374 13.77 13.48 35.37
CA VAL A 374 13.63 14.77 34.68
C VAL A 374 14.64 15.77 35.24
N TYR A 375 14.70 15.96 36.57
CA TYR A 375 15.64 16.87 37.18
C TYR A 375 17.10 16.49 36.89
N ARG A 376 17.48 15.23 37.00
CA ARG A 376 18.84 14.75 36.75
C ARG A 376 19.27 15.02 35.30
N LYS A 377 18.35 14.94 34.33
CA LYS A 377 18.64 15.18 32.90
C LYS A 377 18.63 16.66 32.52
N LEU A 378 17.89 17.50 33.23
CA LEU A 378 17.89 18.95 33.05
C LEU A 378 19.06 19.64 33.75
N GLY A 379 19.50 19.08 34.91
CA GLY A 379 20.54 19.66 35.77
C GLY A 379 22.00 19.37 35.38
N ASN A 380 22.26 18.58 34.36
CA ASN A 380 23.64 18.16 34.01
C ASN A 380 24.41 19.18 33.12
N ARG A 381 24.10 20.48 33.25
CA ARG A 381 24.83 21.58 32.56
C ARG A 381 25.34 22.69 33.49
N SER A 382 25.76 22.34 34.69
CA SER A 382 26.50 23.28 35.55
C SER A 382 27.88 22.70 35.92
N GLY A 383 28.73 22.47 34.90
CA GLY A 383 30.07 21.93 35.18
C GLY A 383 30.94 21.81 33.94
N GLU A 384 31.03 22.89 33.13
CA GLU A 384 32.14 23.11 32.20
C GLU A 384 32.22 24.62 31.89
N ASP A 385 32.72 25.36 32.83
CA ASP A 385 33.41 26.64 32.65
C ASP A 385 34.22 26.91 33.97
N HIS A 386 35.42 26.39 33.96
CA HIS A 386 36.59 26.96 34.66
C HIS A 386 37.87 26.35 34.06
#